data_ac3ca829e4d2a053d0065e7386a6815d
#
_entry.id   ac3ca829e4d2a053d0065e7386a6815d
#
_cell.length_a   1.000
_cell.length_b   1.000
_cell.length_c   1.000
_cell.angle_alpha   90.00
_cell.angle_beta   90.00
_cell.angle_gamma   90.00
#
_symmetry.space_group_name_H-M   'P 1'
#
loop_
_entity.id
_entity.type
_entity.pdbx_description
1 polymer ?
#
loop_
_entity_poly.entity_id
_entity_poly.type
_entity_poly.pdbx_seq_one_letter_code
_entity_poly.pdbx_strand_id
1 'polypeptide(L)'
;MSEKMYPIPFKSLMNWIVTEYAREGEIFGVHTPYYATGKTLPIFGETIETPFGPAAGPNSQLAQNIIAAYFAGARFFEVKTVQKMDGEELARCVPRPCILAADEGYNQEWSTELEVPQAQNEYIKAWCALKVLSKVYGLGSPDGFVFNMSCLLYTSDA
;
A
#
# COMPACT_ATOMS: atom_id res chain seq x y z
N MET A 1 -0.60 -12.11 -19.69
CA MET A 1 -1.81 -11.76 -18.92
C MET A 1 -1.33 -11.18 -17.61
N SER A 2 -1.74 -9.96 -17.23
CA SER A 2 -1.49 -9.49 -15.87
C SER A 2 -2.28 -10.38 -14.91
N GLU A 3 -1.67 -10.74 -13.81
CA GLU A 3 -2.37 -11.47 -12.77
C GLU A 3 -3.36 -10.53 -12.08
N LYS A 4 -4.55 -11.02 -11.76
CA LYS A 4 -5.54 -10.23 -11.02
C LYS A 4 -5.01 -9.90 -9.63
N MET A 5 -5.27 -8.68 -9.17
CA MET A 5 -5.09 -8.32 -7.78
C MET A 5 -6.15 -9.00 -6.92
N TYR A 6 -5.72 -9.66 -5.84
CA TYR A 6 -6.62 -10.34 -4.92
C TYR A 6 -6.57 -9.68 -3.54
N PRO A 7 -7.60 -8.90 -3.19
CA PRO A 7 -7.77 -8.39 -1.83
C PRO A 7 -7.88 -9.53 -0.82
N ILE A 8 -7.07 -9.47 0.24
CA ILE A 8 -7.14 -10.44 1.32
C ILE A 8 -8.17 -9.94 2.36
N PRO A 9 -9.13 -10.76 2.81
CA PRO A 9 -10.05 -10.37 3.87
C PRO A 9 -9.29 -9.93 5.13
N PHE A 10 -9.76 -8.86 5.79
CA PHE A 10 -9.05 -8.24 6.92
C PHE A 10 -8.67 -9.24 8.03
N LYS A 11 -9.61 -10.11 8.41
CA LYS A 11 -9.35 -11.15 9.42
C LYS A 11 -8.24 -12.11 9.01
N SER A 12 -8.25 -12.53 7.75
CA SER A 12 -7.21 -13.45 7.21
C SER A 12 -5.86 -12.75 7.13
N LEU A 13 -5.85 -11.50 6.69
CA LEU A 13 -4.65 -10.66 6.64
C LEU A 13 -4.02 -10.49 8.02
N MET A 14 -4.82 -10.11 9.01
CA MET A 14 -4.32 -9.94 10.39
C MET A 14 -3.86 -11.25 11.02
N ASN A 15 -4.58 -12.35 10.79
CA ASN A 15 -4.14 -13.66 11.27
C ASN A 15 -2.81 -14.10 10.63
N TRP A 16 -2.64 -13.85 9.35
CA TRP A 16 -1.36 -14.12 8.67
C TRP A 16 -0.23 -13.33 9.32
N ILE A 17 -0.39 -12.01 9.44
CA ILE A 17 0.62 -11.13 10.05
C ILE A 17 1.01 -11.60 11.45
N VAL A 18 0.02 -11.85 12.31
CA VAL A 18 0.29 -12.25 13.69
C VAL A 18 1.00 -13.60 13.75
N THR A 19 0.60 -14.55 12.92
CA THR A 19 1.20 -15.90 12.91
C THR A 19 2.63 -15.87 12.37
N GLU A 20 2.86 -15.15 11.28
CA GLU A 20 4.19 -15.02 10.65
C GLU A 20 5.16 -14.28 11.58
N TYR A 21 4.72 -13.16 12.13
CA TYR A 21 5.55 -12.40 13.07
C TYR A 21 5.90 -13.19 14.34
N ALA A 22 4.93 -13.93 14.89
CA ALA A 22 5.17 -14.73 16.09
C ALA A 22 6.15 -15.91 15.83
N ARG A 23 6.14 -16.43 14.62
CA ARG A 23 6.98 -17.57 14.23
C ARG A 23 8.38 -17.15 13.78
N GLU A 24 8.48 -16.09 12.99
CA GLU A 24 9.69 -15.74 12.26
C GLU A 24 10.21 -14.33 12.58
N GLY A 25 9.42 -13.50 13.25
CA GLY A 25 9.78 -12.10 13.54
C GLY A 25 9.72 -11.20 12.30
N GLU A 26 9.15 -11.70 11.21
CA GLU A 26 9.06 -11.00 9.93
C GLU A 26 7.61 -10.89 9.44
N ILE A 27 7.37 -10.04 8.47
CA ILE A 27 6.07 -9.88 7.83
C ILE A 27 6.26 -9.68 6.33
N PHE A 28 5.62 -10.54 5.53
CA PHE A 28 5.59 -10.46 4.06
C PHE A 28 6.99 -10.28 3.43
N GLY A 29 7.98 -11.04 3.94
CA GLY A 29 9.35 -10.98 3.47
C GLY A 29 10.18 -9.81 4.00
N VAL A 30 9.63 -8.99 4.90
CA VAL A 30 10.40 -7.98 5.64
C VAL A 30 11.03 -8.64 6.87
N HIS A 31 12.28 -9.04 6.73
CA HIS A 31 13.03 -9.78 7.78
C HIS A 31 13.48 -8.90 8.93
N THR A 32 13.59 -7.59 8.73
CA THR A 32 14.02 -6.65 9.77
C THR A 32 13.03 -5.50 9.85
N PRO A 33 12.02 -5.58 10.72
CA PRO A 33 11.09 -4.49 10.92
C PRO A 33 11.78 -3.21 11.36
N TYR A 34 11.36 -2.08 10.80
CA TYR A 34 11.84 -0.77 11.21
C TYR A 34 11.09 -0.28 12.45
N TYR A 35 11.84 0.14 13.46
CA TYR A 35 11.31 0.75 14.67
C TYR A 35 11.60 2.25 14.64
N ALA A 36 10.57 3.07 14.75
CA ALA A 36 10.72 4.52 14.74
C ALA A 36 11.49 5.00 15.96
N THR A 37 12.36 5.98 15.76
CA THR A 37 13.25 6.52 16.80
C THR A 37 12.63 7.64 17.63
N GLY A 38 11.35 7.96 17.41
CA GLY A 38 10.64 9.09 18.04
C GLY A 38 10.90 10.44 17.36
N LYS A 39 11.72 10.49 16.31
CA LYS A 39 11.88 11.69 15.48
C LYS A 39 10.69 11.80 14.54
N THR A 40 10.19 13.02 14.34
CA THR A 40 9.08 13.29 13.45
C THR A 40 9.38 14.48 12.53
N LEU A 41 8.73 14.50 11.39
CA LEU A 41 8.79 15.56 10.38
C LEU A 41 7.38 16.04 10.07
N PRO A 42 7.14 17.36 9.96
CA PRO A 42 5.84 17.88 9.55
C PRO A 42 5.65 17.69 8.04
N ILE A 43 4.45 17.30 7.62
CA ILE A 43 4.05 17.20 6.23
C ILE A 43 2.54 17.45 6.11
N PHE A 44 2.12 18.40 5.29
CA PHE A 44 0.71 18.71 5.02
C PHE A 44 -0.20 18.84 6.25
N GLY A 45 0.32 19.39 7.35
CA GLY A 45 -0.41 19.54 8.62
C GLY A 45 -0.40 18.29 9.51
N GLU A 46 0.18 17.21 9.05
CA GLU A 46 0.39 15.96 9.77
C GLU A 46 1.86 15.78 10.17
N THR A 47 2.17 14.68 10.82
CA THR A 47 3.55 14.29 11.16
C THR A 47 3.86 12.89 10.68
N ILE A 48 5.09 12.69 10.19
CA ILE A 48 5.61 11.37 9.79
C ILE A 48 6.93 11.07 10.49
N GLU A 49 7.19 9.81 10.76
CA GLU A 49 8.41 9.35 11.43
C GLU A 49 9.57 9.10 10.48
N THR A 50 9.29 8.92 9.18
CA THR A 50 10.31 8.84 8.12
C THR A 50 9.82 9.56 6.86
N PRO A 51 10.71 10.23 6.11
CA PRO A 51 10.31 11.04 4.95
C PRO A 51 10.27 10.23 3.64
N PHE A 52 9.87 8.98 3.67
CA PHE A 52 9.77 8.17 2.47
C PHE A 52 8.62 7.17 2.53
N GLY A 53 8.26 6.65 1.38
CA GLY A 53 7.26 5.61 1.19
C GLY A 53 7.06 5.31 -0.29
N PRO A 54 6.18 4.36 -0.61
CA PRO A 54 5.90 4.00 -1.99
C PRO A 54 5.19 5.13 -2.71
N ALA A 55 5.62 5.39 -3.96
CA ALA A 55 4.89 6.23 -4.88
C ALA A 55 3.58 5.54 -5.33
N ALA A 56 2.64 6.33 -5.85
CA ALA A 56 1.39 5.83 -6.39
C ALA A 56 1.62 4.86 -7.56
N GLY A 57 1.26 3.62 -7.36
CA GLY A 57 1.45 2.55 -8.33
C GLY A 57 0.63 1.31 -7.97
N PRO A 58 0.60 0.27 -8.79
CA PRO A 58 -0.10 -0.98 -8.48
C PRO A 58 0.25 -1.54 -7.10
N ASN A 59 1.51 -1.39 -6.69
CA ASN A 59 2.00 -1.83 -5.39
C ASN A 59 1.38 -1.11 -4.19
N SER A 60 0.89 0.12 -4.35
CA SER A 60 0.25 0.87 -3.27
C SER A 60 -1.28 0.75 -3.28
N GLN A 61 -1.84 -0.22 -3.99
CA GLN A 61 -3.27 -0.47 -4.05
C GLN A 61 -3.75 -1.57 -3.10
N LEU A 62 -2.92 -2.56 -2.78
CA LEU A 62 -3.28 -3.67 -1.89
C LEU A 62 -2.79 -3.44 -0.47
N ALA A 63 -3.64 -3.76 0.51
CA ALA A 63 -3.33 -3.58 1.93
C ALA A 63 -2.08 -4.33 2.37
N GLN A 64 -1.86 -5.56 1.90
CA GLN A 64 -0.67 -6.34 2.25
C GLN A 64 0.63 -5.66 1.81
N ASN A 65 0.64 -5.04 0.63
CA ASN A 65 1.82 -4.33 0.11
C ASN A 65 2.11 -3.06 0.91
N ILE A 66 1.06 -2.31 1.27
CA ILE A 66 1.18 -1.12 2.12
C ILE A 66 1.72 -1.50 3.50
N ILE A 67 1.23 -2.60 4.07
CA ILE A 67 1.71 -3.11 5.37
C ILE A 67 3.17 -3.56 5.29
N ALA A 68 3.56 -4.27 4.24
CA ALA A 68 4.96 -4.65 4.03
C ALA A 68 5.88 -3.42 3.94
N ALA A 69 5.48 -2.41 3.18
CA ALA A 69 6.22 -1.15 3.08
C ALA A 69 6.33 -0.43 4.43
N TYR A 70 5.26 -0.44 5.25
CA TYR A 70 5.29 0.12 6.60
C TYR A 70 6.31 -0.59 7.50
N PHE A 71 6.32 -1.92 7.48
CA PHE A 71 7.30 -2.70 8.24
C PHE A 71 8.73 -2.43 7.79
N ALA A 72 8.95 -2.17 6.49
CA ALA A 72 10.23 -1.74 5.95
C ALA A 72 10.61 -0.29 6.28
N GLY A 73 9.73 0.47 6.96
CA GLY A 73 10.01 1.82 7.43
C GLY A 73 9.30 2.95 6.70
N ALA A 74 8.48 2.67 5.69
CA ALA A 74 7.67 3.68 5.04
C ALA A 74 6.67 4.33 6.01
N ARG A 75 6.53 5.66 5.90
CA ARG A 75 5.55 6.44 6.69
C ARG A 75 4.75 7.44 5.86
N PHE A 76 5.09 7.57 4.59
CA PHE A 76 4.33 8.37 3.65
C PHE A 76 3.87 7.47 2.50
N PHE A 77 2.58 7.30 2.32
CA PHE A 77 2.00 6.40 1.34
C PHE A 77 1.21 7.19 0.30
N GLU A 78 1.71 7.22 -0.90
CA GLU A 78 0.95 7.73 -2.02
C GLU A 78 0.14 6.58 -2.62
N VAL A 79 -1.17 6.57 -2.34
CA VAL A 79 -2.03 5.47 -2.80
C VAL A 79 -2.34 5.58 -4.28
N LYS A 80 -2.50 4.44 -4.93
CA LYS A 80 -2.74 4.35 -6.37
C LYS A 80 -4.04 5.03 -6.76
N THR A 81 -3.98 5.86 -7.79
CA THR A 81 -5.16 6.42 -8.47
C THR A 81 -6.04 5.29 -9.00
N VAL A 82 -7.34 5.43 -8.81
CA VAL A 82 -8.32 4.42 -9.20
C VAL A 82 -9.19 4.96 -10.34
N GLN A 83 -9.51 4.11 -11.30
CA GLN A 83 -10.39 4.42 -12.43
C GLN A 83 -11.73 3.69 -12.29
N LYS A 84 -12.71 4.05 -13.14
CA LYS A 84 -14.01 3.37 -13.15
C LYS A 84 -13.94 1.98 -13.79
N MET A 85 -13.02 1.80 -14.75
CA MET A 85 -12.85 0.52 -15.44
C MET A 85 -12.12 -0.48 -14.54
N ASP A 86 -12.54 -1.72 -14.60
CA ASP A 86 -11.80 -2.81 -14.00
C ASP A 86 -10.57 -3.21 -14.83
N GLY A 87 -9.73 -4.10 -14.31
CA GLY A 87 -8.51 -4.52 -14.98
C GLY A 87 -8.75 -5.26 -16.31
N GLU A 88 -9.91 -5.91 -16.49
CA GLU A 88 -10.25 -6.60 -17.73
C GLU A 88 -10.69 -5.60 -18.81
N GLU A 89 -11.50 -4.63 -18.46
CA GLU A 89 -11.94 -3.56 -19.35
C GLU A 89 -10.73 -2.75 -19.81
N LEU A 90 -9.84 -2.43 -18.90
CA LEU A 90 -8.64 -1.67 -19.20
C LEU A 90 -7.67 -2.45 -20.09
N ALA A 91 -7.49 -3.74 -19.85
CA ALA A 91 -6.64 -4.60 -20.68
C ALA A 91 -7.12 -4.73 -22.14
N ARG A 92 -8.39 -4.41 -22.43
CA ARG A 92 -8.93 -4.34 -23.79
C ARG A 92 -8.61 -3.02 -24.48
N CYS A 93 -8.41 -1.96 -23.70
CA CYS A 93 -8.21 -0.60 -24.23
C CYS A 93 -6.73 -0.25 -24.39
N VAL A 94 -5.85 -0.84 -23.60
CA VAL A 94 -4.43 -0.47 -23.54
C VAL A 94 -3.56 -1.68 -23.83
N PRO A 95 -2.71 -1.63 -24.88
CA PRO A 95 -1.69 -2.64 -25.08
C PRO A 95 -0.72 -2.58 -23.92
N ARG A 96 -0.38 -3.70 -23.37
CA ARG A 96 0.48 -3.78 -22.19
C ARG A 96 1.85 -4.37 -22.45
N PRO A 97 2.72 -4.15 -21.50
CA PRO A 97 2.67 -3.17 -20.42
C PRO A 97 2.78 -1.76 -20.98
N CYS A 98 2.21 -0.77 -20.30
CA CYS A 98 2.33 0.63 -20.73
C CYS A 98 3.77 1.16 -20.57
N ILE A 99 4.49 0.65 -19.55
CA ILE A 99 5.89 0.91 -19.33
C ILE A 99 6.60 -0.43 -19.19
N LEU A 100 7.54 -0.68 -20.09
CA LEU A 100 8.37 -1.86 -20.07
C LEU A 100 9.68 -1.55 -19.33
N ALA A 101 9.88 -2.17 -18.18
CA ALA A 101 11.06 -2.02 -17.34
C ALA A 101 11.74 -3.38 -17.12
N ALA A 102 12.06 -4.06 -18.22
CA ALA A 102 12.62 -5.41 -18.18
C ALA A 102 14.00 -5.49 -17.51
N ASP A 103 14.78 -4.44 -17.57
CA ASP A 103 16.07 -4.27 -16.91
C ASP A 103 15.92 -3.98 -15.41
N GLU A 104 14.81 -3.42 -15.00
CA GLU A 104 14.46 -3.18 -13.58
C GLU A 104 13.78 -4.41 -12.93
N GLY A 105 13.51 -5.44 -13.70
CA GLY A 105 12.94 -6.70 -13.24
C GLY A 105 11.41 -6.71 -13.12
N TYR A 106 10.71 -5.66 -13.50
CA TYR A 106 9.24 -5.61 -13.51
C TYR A 106 8.69 -4.63 -14.54
N ASN A 107 7.42 -4.83 -14.87
CA ASN A 107 6.68 -3.92 -15.77
C ASN A 107 5.60 -3.20 -14.98
N GLN A 108 5.43 -1.92 -15.24
CA GLN A 108 4.34 -1.11 -14.68
C GLN A 108 3.24 -0.86 -15.68
N GLU A 109 2.03 -0.95 -15.21
CA GLU A 109 0.83 -0.58 -15.95
C GLU A 109 0.28 0.73 -15.40
N TRP A 110 -0.26 1.56 -16.28
CA TRP A 110 -0.94 2.79 -15.92
C TRP A 110 -2.27 2.54 -15.21
N SER A 111 -2.79 1.33 -15.39
CA SER A 111 -4.11 0.94 -14.95
C SER A 111 -4.15 0.48 -13.51
N THR A 112 -5.31 0.64 -12.91
CA THR A 112 -5.69 -0.05 -11.69
C THR A 112 -6.40 -1.35 -12.03
N GLU A 113 -6.23 -2.38 -11.21
CA GLU A 113 -6.94 -3.64 -11.35
C GLU A 113 -8.15 -3.76 -10.40
N LEU A 114 -8.33 -2.78 -9.51
CA LEU A 114 -9.45 -2.72 -8.59
C LEU A 114 -10.36 -1.55 -8.93
N GLU A 115 -11.66 -1.77 -8.82
CA GLU A 115 -12.66 -0.71 -8.86
C GLU A 115 -12.57 0.22 -7.64
N VAL A 116 -13.12 1.43 -7.75
CA VAL A 116 -13.09 2.46 -6.69
C VAL A 116 -13.52 1.92 -5.33
N PRO A 117 -14.66 1.20 -5.16
CA PRO A 117 -15.05 0.70 -3.84
C PRO A 117 -14.08 -0.36 -3.28
N GLN A 118 -13.51 -1.17 -4.13
CA GLN A 118 -12.55 -2.21 -3.74
C GLN A 118 -11.23 -1.59 -3.28
N ALA A 119 -10.69 -0.64 -4.04
CA ALA A 119 -9.47 0.08 -3.70
C ALA A 119 -9.64 0.88 -2.40
N GLN A 120 -10.77 1.57 -2.23
CA GLN A 120 -11.09 2.28 -0.99
C GLN A 120 -11.09 1.34 0.21
N ASN A 121 -11.69 0.16 0.07
CA ASN A 121 -11.67 -0.85 1.12
C ASN A 121 -10.26 -1.32 1.46
N GLU A 122 -9.37 -1.46 0.46
CA GLU A 122 -7.97 -1.80 0.69
C GLU A 122 -7.23 -0.71 1.47
N TYR A 123 -7.45 0.56 1.15
CA TYR A 123 -6.82 1.67 1.85
C TYR A 123 -7.31 1.81 3.29
N ILE A 124 -8.61 1.69 3.54
CA ILE A 124 -9.18 1.68 4.90
C ILE A 124 -8.62 0.49 5.69
N LYS A 125 -8.58 -0.68 5.08
CA LYS A 125 -8.04 -1.91 5.66
C LYS A 125 -6.58 -1.73 6.07
N ALA A 126 -5.74 -1.21 5.17
CA ALA A 126 -4.34 -0.92 5.45
C ALA A 126 -4.20 0.08 6.59
N TRP A 127 -4.92 1.20 6.51
CA TRP A 127 -4.89 2.24 7.54
C TRP A 127 -5.25 1.70 8.93
N CYS A 128 -6.34 0.94 9.04
CA CYS A 128 -6.74 0.30 10.28
C CYS A 128 -5.69 -0.69 10.79
N ALA A 129 -5.14 -1.52 9.91
CA ALA A 129 -4.09 -2.47 10.28
C ALA A 129 -2.85 -1.75 10.82
N LEU A 130 -2.39 -0.69 10.15
CA LEU A 130 -1.21 0.07 10.58
C LEU A 130 -1.40 0.74 11.94
N LYS A 131 -2.59 1.30 12.22
CA LYS A 131 -2.92 1.86 13.55
C LYS A 131 -2.81 0.81 14.67
N VAL A 132 -3.21 -0.43 14.40
CA VAL A 132 -3.10 -1.53 15.36
C VAL A 132 -1.68 -2.04 15.47
N LEU A 133 -1.04 -2.36 14.35
CA LEU A 133 0.26 -3.00 14.29
C LEU A 133 1.39 -2.09 14.83
N SER A 134 1.33 -0.79 14.53
CA SER A 134 2.28 0.19 15.07
C SER A 134 2.32 0.15 16.58
N LYS A 135 1.16 0.09 17.23
CA LYS A 135 1.02 0.06 18.67
C LYS A 135 1.37 -1.32 19.27
N VAL A 136 0.84 -2.39 18.66
CA VAL A 136 1.00 -3.76 19.19
C VAL A 136 2.46 -4.22 19.14
N TYR A 137 3.16 -3.88 18.06
CA TYR A 137 4.56 -4.28 17.88
C TYR A 137 5.57 -3.18 18.20
N GLY A 138 5.10 -2.01 18.66
CA GLY A 138 5.98 -0.91 19.04
C GLY A 138 6.77 -0.32 17.87
N LEU A 139 6.23 -0.39 16.65
CA LEU A 139 6.94 0.04 15.42
C LEU A 139 7.01 1.56 15.27
N GLY A 140 6.20 2.29 16.03
CA GLY A 140 6.10 3.74 16.00
C GLY A 140 4.77 4.24 16.53
N SER A 141 4.52 5.54 16.37
CA SER A 141 3.23 6.14 16.72
C SER A 141 2.13 5.68 15.77
N PRO A 142 0.92 5.39 16.28
CA PRO A 142 -0.25 5.19 15.41
C PRO A 142 -0.55 6.39 14.51
N ASP A 143 -0.08 7.57 14.87
CA ASP A 143 -0.26 8.81 14.11
C ASP A 143 1.03 9.27 13.39
N GLY A 144 2.03 8.39 13.31
CA GLY A 144 3.34 8.68 12.72
C GLY A 144 3.43 8.40 11.21
N PHE A 145 2.31 8.19 10.52
CA PHE A 145 2.27 7.94 9.07
C PHE A 145 1.09 8.64 8.40
N VAL A 146 1.21 8.90 7.11
CA VAL A 146 0.20 9.59 6.29
C VAL A 146 -0.10 8.81 5.02
N PHE A 147 -1.39 8.75 4.66
CA PHE A 147 -1.87 8.33 3.35
C PHE A 147 -2.20 9.56 2.52
N ASN A 148 -1.49 9.74 1.42
CA ASN A 148 -1.79 10.77 0.44
C ASN A 148 -2.74 10.22 -0.62
N MET A 149 -3.94 10.79 -0.67
CA MET A 149 -5.00 10.40 -1.61
C MET A 149 -5.26 11.47 -2.68
N SER A 150 -4.35 12.41 -2.88
CA SER A 150 -4.54 13.52 -3.83
C SER A 150 -4.79 13.05 -5.26
N CYS A 151 -4.25 11.90 -5.65
CA CYS A 151 -4.49 11.32 -6.97
C CYS A 151 -5.87 10.65 -7.14
N LEU A 152 -6.59 10.36 -6.06
CA LEU A 152 -7.92 9.73 -6.14
C LEU A 152 -9.01 10.67 -6.64
N LEU A 153 -8.82 11.98 -6.48
CA LEU A 153 -9.84 12.99 -6.78
C LEU A 153 -9.83 13.45 -8.24
N TYR A 154 -8.77 13.18 -9.00
CA TYR A 154 -8.59 13.68 -10.36
C TYR A 154 -9.37 12.93 -11.44
N THR A 155 -9.88 11.75 -11.16
CA THR A 155 -10.52 10.87 -12.15
C THR A 155 -11.99 10.59 -11.89
N SER A 156 -12.58 11.12 -10.81
CA SER A 156 -13.99 10.92 -10.50
C SER A 156 -14.93 11.87 -11.25
N ASP A 157 -14.41 12.93 -11.84
CA ASP A 157 -15.19 13.99 -12.52
C ASP A 157 -15.01 14.00 -14.06
N ALA A 158 -14.41 12.97 -14.63
CA ALA A 158 -14.25 12.85 -16.08
C ALA A 158 -15.24 11.85 -16.68
#